data_7dbba13982d58dad7d108e6b1acaaf79
#
_entry.id   7dbba13982d58dad7d108e6b1acaaf79
#
_cell.length_a   1.000
_cell.length_b   1.000
_cell.length_c   1.000
_cell.angle_alpha   90.00
_cell.angle_beta   90.00
_cell.angle_gamma   90.00
#
_symmetry.space_group_name_H-M   'P 1'
#
loop_
_entity.id
_entity.type
_entity.pdbx_description
1 polymer ?
#
loop_
_entity_poly.entity_id
_entity_poly.type
_entity_poly.pdbx_seq_one_letter_code
_entity_poly.pdbx_strand_id
1 'polypeptide(L)'
;MKKFIPTLLTSLMILSCGQLQASDDAKTNTIADSPKNIIMIIGDGMGPAYTSAYRYFHDDPNTPEIEQTVFDRHFVGNSSTYPAAESGYITDSAASATALSTGIKSYNGAIGVNVNKQPVETVLEYAKQSGKKTGVVLTLQINHATPAAYLAHNVHRYNYNAIADSYIDDGIKADLYFGGGWKYFIREDRNIVDEFIQSGFHYIDKYSEISSIPANKPVLGLFDKTGLPWALDDTNKHRLSMMTQAATKQLENDNGFFMLIEGSRIDYGGHARDIAAAMHEMDDLAKTLEYLETYVKEHPDTLVVITADHSTGGLSIGKKTERSNANINSKYLWKPEFLRSMTMSPETIAKRFMDKELSLTQLGGLLSFKITATDMENLQQAKLADHQIVKQFKLLAAEEKKGKRKPRPYQSVLNVITKIIDVKTNTGWGSISPSGTHTGIDVPVFAFGKGSEMFSGFQDNTDIAKKIFTLLGKK
;
A
#
# COMPACT_ATOMS: atom_id res chain seq x y z
N MET A 1 -39.79 33.11 -78.59
CA MET A 1 -38.74 33.33 -77.58
C MET A 1 -39.44 33.87 -76.34
N LYS A 2 -39.68 33.00 -75.34
CA LYS A 2 -40.29 33.39 -74.07
C LYS A 2 -39.26 33.09 -73.01
N LYS A 3 -38.83 34.13 -72.29
CA LYS A 3 -37.85 34.02 -71.13
C LYS A 3 -38.66 33.56 -69.93
N PHE A 4 -38.21 32.44 -69.31
CA PHE A 4 -38.65 32.00 -68.01
C PHE A 4 -37.70 32.57 -66.96
N ILE A 5 -38.22 33.22 -65.93
CA ILE A 5 -37.56 33.68 -64.73
C ILE A 5 -37.96 32.71 -63.64
N PRO A 6 -37.05 32.06 -62.94
CA PRO A 6 -37.41 31.28 -61.74
C PRO A 6 -37.40 32.17 -60.50
N THR A 7 -38.48 32.16 -59.78
CA THR A 7 -38.71 32.82 -58.49
C THR A 7 -37.99 32.03 -57.41
N LEU A 8 -37.07 32.67 -56.73
CA LEU A 8 -36.33 32.12 -55.59
C LEU A 8 -37.19 32.31 -54.31
N LEU A 9 -37.72 31.22 -53.74
CA LEU A 9 -38.34 31.21 -52.39
C LEU A 9 -37.27 31.08 -51.32
N THR A 10 -37.04 32.14 -50.60
CA THR A 10 -36.15 32.13 -49.41
C THR A 10 -36.97 31.71 -48.19
N SER A 11 -36.78 30.46 -47.72
CA SER A 11 -37.34 29.99 -46.48
C SER A 11 -36.44 30.47 -45.33
N LEU A 12 -36.95 31.35 -44.50
CA LEU A 12 -36.34 31.87 -43.32
C LEU A 12 -36.52 30.81 -42.21
N MET A 13 -35.47 30.00 -41.89
CA MET A 13 -35.44 29.17 -40.71
C MET A 13 -35.07 30.02 -39.51
N ILE A 14 -36.06 30.25 -38.63
CA ILE A 14 -35.83 30.83 -37.31
C ILE A 14 -35.21 29.73 -36.44
N LEU A 15 -33.88 29.80 -36.20
CA LEU A 15 -33.22 29.02 -35.14
C LEU A 15 -33.63 29.63 -33.79
N SER A 16 -34.54 28.96 -33.09
CA SER A 16 -34.74 29.22 -31.65
C SER A 16 -33.56 28.66 -30.89
N CYS A 17 -32.64 29.53 -30.48
CA CYS A 17 -31.61 29.22 -29.51
C CYS A 17 -32.28 28.97 -28.16
N GLY A 18 -32.61 27.71 -27.86
CA GLY A 18 -32.96 27.28 -26.51
C GLY A 18 -31.72 27.42 -25.64
N GLN A 19 -31.73 28.39 -24.76
CA GLN A 19 -30.76 28.43 -23.63
C GLN A 19 -31.02 27.18 -22.80
N LEU A 20 -30.11 26.18 -22.90
CA LEU A 20 -29.94 25.18 -21.86
C LEU A 20 -29.45 25.95 -20.62
N GLN A 21 -30.37 26.26 -19.73
CA GLN A 21 -30.02 26.54 -18.35
C GLN A 21 -29.42 25.25 -17.79
N ALA A 22 -28.09 25.23 -17.66
CA ALA A 22 -27.41 24.30 -16.79
C ALA A 22 -27.99 24.58 -15.40
N SER A 23 -28.78 23.66 -14.88
CA SER A 23 -29.11 23.65 -13.46
C SER A 23 -27.83 23.37 -12.71
N ASP A 24 -27.23 24.41 -12.11
CA ASP A 24 -26.26 24.32 -11.06
C ASP A 24 -26.95 23.73 -9.81
N ASP A 25 -27.31 22.45 -9.89
CA ASP A 25 -27.54 21.62 -8.71
C ASP A 25 -26.15 21.20 -8.16
N ALA A 26 -25.35 22.17 -7.78
CA ALA A 26 -24.35 21.96 -6.75
C ALA A 26 -25.15 21.65 -5.47
N LYS A 27 -25.44 20.34 -5.26
CA LYS A 27 -25.90 19.85 -3.98
C LYS A 27 -24.89 20.32 -2.95
N THR A 28 -25.25 21.35 -2.20
CA THR A 28 -24.57 21.69 -0.96
C THR A 28 -24.68 20.48 -0.06
N ASN A 29 -23.63 19.63 -0.05
CA ASN A 29 -23.51 18.54 0.93
C ASN A 29 -23.60 19.21 2.30
N THR A 30 -24.74 19.13 2.93
CA THR A 30 -24.95 19.58 4.30
C THR A 30 -24.16 18.61 5.21
N ILE A 31 -23.61 19.13 6.30
CA ILE A 31 -22.89 18.34 7.32
C ILE A 31 -23.71 17.10 7.78
N ALA A 32 -25.04 17.16 7.67
CA ALA A 32 -25.95 16.06 7.95
C ALA A 32 -25.76 14.82 7.04
N ASP A 33 -25.12 14.97 5.88
CA ASP A 33 -24.96 13.89 4.90
C ASP A 33 -23.52 13.32 4.89
N SER A 34 -22.64 13.82 5.74
CA SER A 34 -21.23 13.37 5.85
C SER A 34 -21.13 12.01 6.57
N PRO A 35 -20.13 11.17 6.25
CA PRO A 35 -19.89 9.92 6.95
C PRO A 35 -19.46 10.17 8.40
N LYS A 36 -19.97 9.35 9.33
CA LYS A 36 -19.54 9.37 10.73
C LYS A 36 -18.12 8.79 10.87
N ASN A 37 -17.85 7.69 10.19
CA ASN A 37 -16.54 7.04 10.18
C ASN A 37 -15.90 7.18 8.80
N ILE A 38 -14.60 7.47 8.77
CA ILE A 38 -13.81 7.52 7.54
C ILE A 38 -12.60 6.62 7.71
N ILE A 39 -12.47 5.66 6.78
CA ILE A 39 -11.34 4.73 6.73
C ILE A 39 -10.59 4.98 5.42
N MET A 40 -9.38 5.51 5.54
CA MET A 40 -8.45 5.67 4.43
C MET A 40 -7.50 4.48 4.39
N ILE A 41 -7.36 3.85 3.22
CA ILE A 41 -6.52 2.68 3.05
C ILE A 41 -5.49 2.93 1.95
N ILE A 42 -4.23 2.63 2.24
CA ILE A 42 -3.13 2.73 1.30
C ILE A 42 -2.50 1.35 1.11
N GLY A 43 -2.57 0.83 -0.12
CA GLY A 43 -1.71 -0.27 -0.54
C GLY A 43 -0.40 0.31 -1.03
N ASP A 44 0.63 0.33 -0.17
CA ASP A 44 1.94 0.90 -0.53
C ASP A 44 2.52 0.17 -1.74
N GLY A 45 2.82 0.91 -2.81
CA GLY A 45 3.34 0.37 -4.06
C GLY A 45 2.35 -0.40 -4.94
N MET A 46 1.06 -0.44 -4.57
CA MET A 46 -0.01 -1.20 -5.23
C MET A 46 -0.48 -0.55 -6.55
N GLY A 47 0.35 -0.57 -7.58
CA GLY A 47 -0.08 -0.14 -8.91
C GLY A 47 -1.09 -1.08 -9.57
N PRO A 48 -1.65 -0.73 -10.74
CA PRO A 48 -2.76 -1.45 -11.37
C PRO A 48 -2.43 -2.91 -11.75
N ALA A 49 -1.15 -3.23 -11.96
CA ALA A 49 -0.75 -4.61 -12.25
C ALA A 49 -0.88 -5.54 -11.03
N TYR A 50 -0.82 -4.99 -9.79
CA TYR A 50 -0.97 -5.80 -8.57
C TYR A 50 -2.40 -6.29 -8.38
N THR A 51 -3.39 -5.42 -8.58
CA THR A 51 -4.81 -5.83 -8.50
C THR A 51 -5.20 -6.78 -9.62
N SER A 52 -4.66 -6.58 -10.83
CA SER A 52 -4.85 -7.52 -11.94
C SER A 52 -4.22 -8.88 -11.68
N ALA A 53 -2.97 -8.91 -11.15
CA ALA A 53 -2.30 -10.15 -10.78
C ALA A 53 -3.05 -10.87 -9.63
N TYR A 54 -3.52 -10.10 -8.63
CA TYR A 54 -4.26 -10.66 -7.51
C TYR A 54 -5.58 -11.32 -7.96
N ARG A 55 -6.31 -10.74 -8.93
CA ARG A 55 -7.53 -11.34 -9.50
C ARG A 55 -7.26 -12.76 -9.98
N TYR A 56 -6.20 -12.98 -10.76
CA TYR A 56 -5.84 -14.30 -11.27
C TYR A 56 -5.17 -15.20 -10.22
N PHE A 57 -4.51 -14.61 -9.23
CA PHE A 57 -4.00 -15.37 -8.09
C PHE A 57 -5.13 -15.90 -7.20
N HIS A 58 -6.21 -15.15 -7.04
CA HIS A 58 -7.37 -15.52 -6.22
C HIS A 58 -8.36 -16.46 -6.94
N ASP A 59 -8.34 -16.45 -8.26
CA ASP A 59 -9.24 -17.18 -9.14
C ASP A 59 -9.31 -18.69 -8.84
N ASP A 60 -10.51 -19.29 -8.88
CA ASP A 60 -10.68 -20.74 -8.79
C ASP A 60 -10.58 -21.36 -10.20
N PRO A 61 -9.50 -22.10 -10.52
CA PRO A 61 -9.32 -22.68 -11.85
C PRO A 61 -10.33 -23.77 -12.20
N ASN A 62 -11.22 -24.15 -11.29
CA ASN A 62 -12.28 -25.15 -11.53
C ASN A 62 -13.58 -24.50 -12.02
N THR A 63 -13.70 -23.19 -11.97
CA THR A 63 -14.83 -22.44 -12.54
C THR A 63 -14.48 -21.92 -13.94
N PRO A 64 -15.47 -21.75 -14.86
CA PRO A 64 -15.22 -21.22 -16.19
C PRO A 64 -15.06 -19.70 -16.20
N GLU A 65 -15.59 -19.00 -15.19
CA GLU A 65 -15.53 -17.56 -15.01
C GLU A 65 -14.37 -17.17 -14.10
N ILE A 66 -13.80 -16.00 -14.31
CA ILE A 66 -12.82 -15.41 -13.38
C ILE A 66 -13.57 -14.65 -12.30
N GLU A 67 -13.38 -15.02 -11.04
CA GLU A 67 -14.08 -14.42 -9.93
C GLU A 67 -13.65 -12.97 -9.71
N GLN A 68 -14.67 -12.11 -9.44
CA GLN A 68 -14.42 -10.73 -9.05
C GLN A 68 -13.84 -10.67 -7.63
N THR A 69 -12.73 -9.96 -7.50
CA THR A 69 -12.15 -9.63 -6.21
C THR A 69 -12.86 -8.43 -5.57
N VAL A 70 -12.59 -8.17 -4.30
CA VAL A 70 -13.06 -6.95 -3.63
C VAL A 70 -12.58 -5.67 -4.34
N PHE A 71 -11.40 -5.69 -4.97
CA PHE A 71 -10.91 -4.57 -5.76
C PHE A 71 -11.77 -4.32 -7.01
N ASP A 72 -12.21 -5.37 -7.68
CA ASP A 72 -13.05 -5.25 -8.88
C ASP A 72 -14.42 -4.67 -8.56
N ARG A 73 -15.00 -5.05 -7.41
CA ARG A 73 -16.33 -4.60 -7.00
C ARG A 73 -16.39 -3.11 -6.64
N HIS A 74 -15.29 -2.53 -6.20
CA HIS A 74 -15.24 -1.17 -5.65
C HIS A 74 -14.38 -0.19 -6.43
N PHE A 75 -13.92 -0.57 -7.62
CA PHE A 75 -13.17 0.33 -8.48
C PHE A 75 -14.01 1.53 -8.90
N VAL A 76 -13.52 2.75 -8.63
CA VAL A 76 -14.23 4.00 -8.95
C VAL A 76 -13.42 4.94 -9.84
N GLY A 77 -12.11 4.76 -10.00
CA GLY A 77 -11.27 5.62 -10.83
C GLY A 77 -9.78 5.43 -10.64
N ASN A 78 -9.01 6.42 -11.09
CA ASN A 78 -7.54 6.42 -10.98
C ASN A 78 -7.05 7.74 -10.39
N SER A 79 -5.85 7.69 -9.82
CA SER A 79 -5.18 8.86 -9.25
C SER A 79 -3.76 9.00 -9.81
N SER A 80 -3.38 10.23 -10.16
CA SER A 80 -1.97 10.57 -10.41
C SER A 80 -1.20 10.69 -9.09
N THR A 81 0.10 10.38 -9.12
CA THR A 81 0.92 10.26 -7.90
C THR A 81 2.16 11.16 -7.86
N TYR A 82 2.39 11.97 -8.90
CA TYR A 82 3.60 12.78 -9.01
C TYR A 82 3.83 13.68 -7.78
N PRO A 83 5.11 13.88 -7.35
CA PRO A 83 5.46 14.76 -6.23
C PRO A 83 5.52 16.23 -6.69
N ALA A 84 5.97 17.14 -5.82
CA ALA A 84 6.30 18.50 -6.22
C ALA A 84 7.40 18.52 -7.31
N ALA A 85 7.34 19.51 -8.19
CA ALA A 85 8.15 19.59 -9.42
C ALA A 85 9.67 19.46 -9.18
N GLU A 86 10.15 19.91 -8.03
CA GLU A 86 11.58 19.81 -7.64
C GLU A 86 12.08 18.36 -7.46
N SER A 87 11.16 17.41 -7.27
CA SER A 87 11.47 15.97 -7.16
C SER A 87 11.24 15.20 -8.46
N GLY A 88 10.82 15.86 -9.53
CA GLY A 88 10.55 15.26 -10.85
C GLY A 88 9.15 14.62 -10.91
N TYR A 89 9.03 13.48 -11.62
CA TYR A 89 7.73 12.87 -11.90
C TYR A 89 7.44 11.61 -11.08
N ILE A 90 8.44 11.04 -10.42
CA ILE A 90 8.29 9.79 -9.68
C ILE A 90 8.34 10.09 -8.20
N THR A 91 7.26 9.77 -7.50
CA THR A 91 7.16 9.98 -6.06
C THR A 91 7.84 8.89 -5.24
N ASP A 92 8.23 9.24 -4.01
CA ASP A 92 8.41 8.26 -2.94
C ASP A 92 7.15 8.21 -2.04
N SER A 93 7.08 7.22 -1.15
CA SER A 93 5.93 7.06 -0.25
C SER A 93 5.72 8.29 0.65
N ALA A 94 6.79 9.00 1.05
CA ALA A 94 6.69 10.16 1.93
C ALA A 94 5.97 11.32 1.26
N ALA A 95 6.38 11.72 0.06
CA ALA A 95 5.74 12.80 -0.69
C ALA A 95 4.31 12.45 -1.09
N SER A 96 4.05 11.20 -1.51
CA SER A 96 2.71 10.78 -1.87
C SER A 96 1.78 10.69 -0.65
N ALA A 97 2.21 10.10 0.46
CA ALA A 97 1.42 10.08 1.69
C ALA A 97 1.19 11.49 2.24
N THR A 98 2.17 12.40 2.11
CA THR A 98 1.96 13.83 2.44
C THR A 98 0.86 14.44 1.56
N ALA A 99 0.83 14.14 0.27
CA ALA A 99 -0.25 14.61 -0.60
C ALA A 99 -1.62 14.02 -0.21
N LEU A 100 -1.68 12.72 0.09
CA LEU A 100 -2.88 11.99 0.52
C LEU A 100 -3.37 12.39 1.92
N SER A 101 -2.51 12.96 2.77
CA SER A 101 -2.88 13.39 4.12
C SER A 101 -3.17 14.88 4.24
N THR A 102 -2.52 15.74 3.43
CA THR A 102 -2.58 17.19 3.57
C THR A 102 -3.27 17.91 2.42
N GLY A 103 -3.44 17.25 1.26
CA GLY A 103 -4.00 17.86 0.05
C GLY A 103 -3.04 18.79 -0.70
N ILE A 104 -1.74 18.73 -0.44
CA ILE A 104 -0.72 19.49 -1.17
C ILE A 104 0.41 18.59 -1.68
N LYS A 105 1.06 18.99 -2.76
CA LYS A 105 2.30 18.34 -3.22
C LYS A 105 3.50 18.77 -2.39
N SER A 106 4.40 17.80 -2.13
CA SER A 106 5.68 18.05 -1.48
C SER A 106 6.82 17.29 -2.16
N TYR A 107 8.06 17.54 -1.72
CA TYR A 107 9.26 16.90 -2.26
C TYR A 107 9.43 15.46 -1.73
N ASN A 108 10.15 14.63 -2.47
CA ASN A 108 10.45 13.26 -2.05
C ASN A 108 11.21 13.25 -0.70
N GLY A 109 10.72 12.46 0.23
CA GLY A 109 11.21 12.39 1.61
C GLY A 109 10.46 13.27 2.61
N ALA A 110 9.58 14.17 2.18
CA ALA A 110 8.81 15.06 3.07
C ALA A 110 7.75 14.30 3.87
N ILE A 111 7.65 14.59 5.16
CA ILE A 111 6.67 14.04 6.09
C ILE A 111 5.78 15.18 6.59
N GLY A 112 4.54 15.30 6.11
CA GLY A 112 3.56 16.28 6.56
C GLY A 112 4.02 17.73 6.46
N VAL A 113 4.98 18.06 5.58
CA VAL A 113 5.51 19.41 5.36
C VAL A 113 5.40 19.82 3.89
N ASN A 114 5.28 21.13 3.64
CA ASN A 114 5.28 21.68 2.30
C ASN A 114 6.70 21.80 1.71
N VAL A 115 6.82 22.29 0.46
CA VAL A 115 8.12 22.49 -0.22
C VAL A 115 9.06 23.45 0.52
N ASN A 116 8.52 24.34 1.35
CA ASN A 116 9.29 25.24 2.23
C ASN A 116 9.62 24.60 3.58
N LYS A 117 9.38 23.29 3.76
CA LYS A 117 9.63 22.52 5.00
C LYS A 117 8.78 22.97 6.19
N GLN A 118 7.65 23.62 5.95
CA GLN A 118 6.73 24.05 7.00
C GLN A 118 5.66 22.98 7.22
N PRO A 119 5.26 22.69 8.47
CA PRO A 119 4.17 21.80 8.81
C PRO A 119 2.86 22.16 8.08
N VAL A 120 2.12 21.15 7.64
CA VAL A 120 0.80 21.30 7.02
C VAL A 120 -0.18 20.34 7.69
N GLU A 121 -1.28 20.88 8.18
CA GLU A 121 -2.31 20.09 8.86
C GLU A 121 -2.77 18.90 8.03
N THR A 122 -2.85 17.74 8.66
CA THR A 122 -3.28 16.50 8.03
C THR A 122 -4.77 16.22 8.28
N VAL A 123 -5.39 15.38 7.44
CA VAL A 123 -6.78 14.95 7.64
C VAL A 123 -6.97 14.20 8.98
N LEU A 124 -5.95 13.49 9.47
CA LEU A 124 -5.99 12.81 10.76
C LEU A 124 -5.98 13.81 11.92
N GLU A 125 -5.11 14.82 11.85
CA GLU A 125 -5.06 15.91 12.85
C GLU A 125 -6.38 16.68 12.89
N TYR A 126 -6.92 17.02 11.73
CA TYR A 126 -8.20 17.72 11.65
C TYR A 126 -9.35 16.84 12.19
N ALA A 127 -9.37 15.55 11.89
CA ALA A 127 -10.36 14.62 12.44
C ALA A 127 -10.27 14.55 13.98
N LYS A 128 -9.05 14.50 14.54
CA LYS A 128 -8.82 14.51 15.98
C LYS A 128 -9.31 15.82 16.62
N GLN A 129 -8.98 16.96 16.03
CA GLN A 129 -9.44 18.29 16.49
C GLN A 129 -10.97 18.43 16.40
N SER A 130 -11.61 17.77 15.44
CA SER A 130 -13.07 17.72 15.28
C SER A 130 -13.76 16.77 16.28
N GLY A 131 -13.02 16.20 17.23
CA GLY A 131 -13.56 15.31 18.27
C GLY A 131 -13.79 13.86 17.85
N LYS A 132 -13.28 13.45 16.69
CA LYS A 132 -13.30 12.02 16.28
C LYS A 132 -12.19 11.26 16.99
N LYS A 133 -12.42 9.96 17.27
CA LYS A 133 -11.27 9.07 17.54
C LYS A 133 -10.43 8.88 16.29
N THR A 134 -9.14 8.63 16.48
CA THR A 134 -8.21 8.44 15.36
C THR A 134 -7.35 7.21 15.58
N GLY A 135 -6.96 6.54 14.48
CA GLY A 135 -6.15 5.33 14.58
C GLY A 135 -5.32 5.06 13.33
N VAL A 136 -4.26 4.28 13.50
CA VAL A 136 -3.42 3.77 12.41
C VAL A 136 -3.17 2.28 12.58
N VAL A 137 -3.30 1.52 11.49
CA VAL A 137 -3.13 0.06 11.44
C VAL A 137 -2.30 -0.32 10.22
N LEU A 138 -1.15 -0.94 10.40
CA LEU A 138 -0.23 -1.17 9.29
C LEU A 138 0.68 -2.40 9.47
N THR A 139 1.30 -2.84 8.38
CA THR A 139 2.19 -4.02 8.38
C THR A 139 3.69 -3.67 8.46
N LEU A 140 4.06 -2.39 8.57
CA LEU A 140 5.42 -1.91 8.85
C LEU A 140 5.51 -1.21 10.21
N GLN A 141 6.60 -0.43 10.42
CA GLN A 141 6.76 0.38 11.62
C GLN A 141 5.82 1.59 11.61
N ILE A 142 5.22 1.89 12.75
CA ILE A 142 4.25 2.99 12.86
C ILE A 142 4.83 4.39 12.59
N ASN A 143 6.14 4.55 12.57
CA ASN A 143 6.86 5.75 12.15
C ASN A 143 7.49 5.63 10.75
N HIS A 144 7.00 4.70 9.89
CA HIS A 144 7.34 4.68 8.46
C HIS A 144 6.71 5.89 7.73
N ALA A 145 7.12 6.12 6.50
CA ALA A 145 6.75 7.32 5.75
C ALA A 145 5.23 7.56 5.69
N THR A 146 4.46 6.52 5.38
CA THR A 146 3.01 6.63 5.19
C THR A 146 2.28 7.03 6.47
N PRO A 147 2.36 6.29 7.59
CA PRO A 147 1.69 6.71 8.83
C PRO A 147 2.30 8.01 9.38
N ALA A 148 3.61 8.21 9.25
CA ALA A 148 4.25 9.44 9.73
C ALA A 148 3.69 10.68 9.02
N ALA A 149 3.40 10.62 7.71
CA ALA A 149 2.82 11.73 6.96
C ALA A 149 1.39 12.13 7.40
N TYR A 150 0.71 11.27 8.18
CA TYR A 150 -0.59 11.58 8.82
C TYR A 150 -0.44 12.05 10.27
N LEU A 151 0.69 11.70 10.94
CA LEU A 151 0.87 11.84 12.39
C LEU A 151 1.96 12.84 12.78
N ALA A 152 2.86 13.21 11.87
CA ALA A 152 4.07 13.98 12.19
C ALA A 152 4.41 14.99 11.09
N HIS A 153 5.31 15.90 11.45
CA HIS A 153 5.89 16.88 10.53
C HIS A 153 7.42 16.79 10.60
N ASN A 154 8.04 16.30 9.52
CA ASN A 154 9.50 16.19 9.50
C ASN A 154 10.02 16.45 8.09
N VAL A 155 11.18 17.07 8.01
CA VAL A 155 11.83 17.40 6.72
C VAL A 155 12.34 16.16 5.96
N HIS A 156 12.45 15.01 6.64
CA HIS A 156 12.96 13.81 5.98
C HIS A 156 12.52 12.51 6.64
N ARG A 157 11.98 11.58 5.85
CA ARG A 157 11.42 10.29 6.28
C ARG A 157 12.39 9.37 7.03
N TYR A 158 13.70 9.54 6.85
CA TYR A 158 14.71 8.72 7.54
C TYR A 158 15.12 9.25 8.92
N ASN A 159 14.53 10.35 9.36
CA ASN A 159 14.68 10.85 10.73
C ASN A 159 13.80 10.04 11.70
N TYR A 160 13.86 8.71 11.62
CA TYR A 160 12.93 7.81 12.32
C TYR A 160 12.83 8.06 13.83
N ASN A 161 13.94 8.35 14.53
CA ASN A 161 13.90 8.63 15.97
C ASN A 161 13.15 9.93 16.23
N ALA A 162 13.48 10.99 15.51
CA ALA A 162 12.80 12.28 15.67
C ALA A 162 11.30 12.21 15.33
N ILE A 163 10.92 11.39 14.32
CA ILE A 163 9.51 11.14 13.99
C ILE A 163 8.83 10.38 15.14
N ALA A 164 9.48 9.38 15.74
CA ALA A 164 8.93 8.66 16.89
C ALA A 164 8.79 9.57 18.11
N ASP A 165 9.79 10.43 18.36
CA ASP A 165 9.76 11.42 19.45
C ASP A 165 8.58 12.39 19.31
N SER A 166 8.31 12.87 18.09
CA SER A 166 7.22 13.84 17.83
C SER A 166 5.81 13.26 18.12
N TYR A 167 5.66 11.93 18.21
CA TYR A 167 4.37 11.32 18.59
C TYR A 167 3.96 11.62 20.03
N ILE A 168 4.92 12.00 20.88
CA ILE A 168 4.69 12.53 22.23
C ILE A 168 4.90 14.05 22.26
N ASP A 169 6.04 14.53 21.74
CA ASP A 169 6.49 15.92 21.90
C ASP A 169 5.55 16.92 21.22
N ASP A 170 4.97 16.57 20.07
CA ASP A 170 4.01 17.40 19.32
C ASP A 170 2.55 17.09 19.69
N GLY A 171 2.33 16.34 20.77
CA GLY A 171 1.02 15.86 21.23
C GLY A 171 0.55 14.59 20.52
N ILE A 172 -0.09 13.72 21.27
CA ILE A 172 -0.58 12.42 20.78
C ILE A 172 -1.79 12.62 19.86
N LYS A 173 -1.64 12.26 18.58
CA LYS A 173 -2.63 12.51 17.52
C LYS A 173 -3.56 11.34 17.23
N ALA A 174 -3.24 10.12 17.68
CA ALA A 174 -4.11 8.96 17.50
C ALA A 174 -4.43 8.28 18.83
N ASP A 175 -5.60 7.63 18.88
CA ASP A 175 -6.07 6.84 20.03
C ASP A 175 -5.69 5.37 19.89
N LEU A 176 -5.28 4.95 18.68
CA LEU A 176 -4.85 3.58 18.40
C LEU A 176 -3.70 3.55 17.40
N TYR A 177 -2.66 2.81 17.74
CA TYR A 177 -1.52 2.51 16.89
C TYR A 177 -1.29 1.00 16.86
N PHE A 178 -1.44 0.37 15.71
CA PHE A 178 -1.09 -1.04 15.48
C PHE A 178 -0.10 -1.18 14.33
N GLY A 179 1.04 -1.80 14.61
CA GLY A 179 2.09 -2.05 13.62
C GLY A 179 3.35 -2.62 14.25
N GLY A 180 4.47 -2.40 13.60
CA GLY A 180 5.79 -2.71 14.15
C GLY A 180 6.54 -1.46 14.60
N GLY A 181 7.84 -1.62 14.86
CA GLY A 181 8.75 -0.49 15.05
C GLY A 181 9.24 -0.27 16.46
N TRP A 182 9.03 -1.23 17.39
CA TRP A 182 9.40 -1.03 18.79
C TRP A 182 10.87 -0.58 18.98
N LYS A 183 11.80 -0.88 18.07
CA LYS A 183 13.18 -0.43 18.16
C LYS A 183 13.36 1.10 18.12
N TYR A 184 12.36 1.84 17.61
CA TYR A 184 12.39 3.31 17.58
C TYR A 184 11.69 3.93 18.77
N PHE A 185 10.85 3.15 19.47
CA PHE A 185 10.06 3.58 20.61
C PHE A 185 10.67 3.09 21.94
N ILE A 186 11.51 2.06 21.92
CA ILE A 186 12.26 1.56 23.09
C ILE A 186 13.74 1.69 22.74
N ARG A 187 14.34 2.80 23.11
CA ARG A 187 15.74 3.14 22.82
C ARG A 187 16.53 3.31 24.12
N GLU A 188 17.85 3.26 24.03
CA GLU A 188 18.74 3.50 25.19
C GLU A 188 18.64 4.94 25.72
N ASP A 189 18.42 5.91 24.81
CA ASP A 189 18.30 7.34 25.13
C ASP A 189 16.89 7.75 25.55
N ARG A 190 15.83 7.01 25.13
CA ARG A 190 14.43 7.35 25.40
C ARG A 190 13.51 6.15 25.26
N ASN A 191 12.62 5.93 26.23
CA ASN A 191 11.54 4.93 26.16
C ASN A 191 10.18 5.61 25.93
N ILE A 192 9.81 5.79 24.69
CA ILE A 192 8.55 6.42 24.28
C ILE A 192 7.34 5.54 24.66
N VAL A 193 7.50 4.22 24.72
CA VAL A 193 6.43 3.31 25.17
C VAL A 193 6.00 3.65 26.60
N ASP A 194 6.96 3.90 27.50
CA ASP A 194 6.65 4.28 28.88
C ASP A 194 5.91 5.63 28.93
N GLU A 195 6.26 6.55 28.05
CA GLU A 195 5.59 7.87 27.96
C GLU A 195 4.14 7.72 27.45
N PHE A 196 3.87 6.82 26.49
CA PHE A 196 2.51 6.46 26.09
C PHE A 196 1.72 5.83 27.24
N ILE A 197 2.33 4.91 28.00
CA ILE A 197 1.69 4.28 29.17
C ILE A 197 1.35 5.34 30.22
N GLN A 198 2.27 6.28 30.53
CA GLN A 198 2.04 7.40 31.43
C GLN A 198 0.92 8.33 30.94
N SER A 199 0.75 8.43 29.62
CA SER A 199 -0.35 9.15 28.96
C SER A 199 -1.67 8.36 28.94
N GLY A 200 -1.74 7.18 29.58
CA GLY A 200 -2.95 6.38 29.75
C GLY A 200 -3.15 5.30 28.69
N PHE A 201 -2.21 5.10 27.78
CA PHE A 201 -2.30 4.05 26.77
C PHE A 201 -2.13 2.64 27.37
N HIS A 202 -2.86 1.69 26.78
CA HIS A 202 -2.63 0.27 26.99
C HIS A 202 -1.60 -0.19 25.95
N TYR A 203 -0.46 -0.72 26.41
CA TYR A 203 0.59 -1.24 25.54
C TYR A 203 0.48 -2.75 25.38
N ILE A 204 0.60 -3.24 24.15
CA ILE A 204 0.69 -4.65 23.79
C ILE A 204 1.80 -4.89 22.77
N ASP A 205 2.46 -6.05 22.84
CA ASP A 205 3.53 -6.44 21.90
C ASP A 205 3.28 -7.79 21.20
N LYS A 206 2.13 -8.45 21.50
CA LYS A 206 1.74 -9.73 20.91
C LYS A 206 0.29 -9.71 20.42
N TYR A 207 0.05 -10.37 19.28
CA TYR A 207 -1.31 -10.52 18.74
C TYR A 207 -2.29 -11.19 19.73
N SER A 208 -1.81 -12.12 20.56
CA SER A 208 -2.63 -12.80 21.59
C SER A 208 -3.20 -11.85 22.64
N GLU A 209 -2.64 -10.67 22.80
CA GLU A 209 -3.06 -9.68 23.77
C GLU A 209 -4.18 -8.76 23.23
N ILE A 210 -4.44 -8.78 21.92
CA ILE A 210 -5.47 -7.97 21.27
C ILE A 210 -6.85 -8.21 21.90
N SER A 211 -7.18 -9.47 22.23
CA SER A 211 -8.48 -9.81 22.84
C SER A 211 -8.65 -9.31 24.28
N SER A 212 -7.56 -8.93 24.95
CA SER A 212 -7.55 -8.44 26.33
C SER A 212 -7.49 -6.91 26.44
N ILE A 213 -7.51 -6.19 25.31
CA ILE A 213 -7.51 -4.73 25.31
C ILE A 213 -8.74 -4.20 26.05
N PRO A 214 -8.57 -3.35 27.08
CA PRO A 214 -9.69 -2.76 27.78
C PRO A 214 -10.51 -1.85 26.86
N ALA A 215 -11.83 -1.95 26.90
CA ALA A 215 -12.71 -1.10 26.12
C ALA A 215 -12.46 0.38 26.43
N ASN A 216 -12.56 1.22 25.40
CA ASN A 216 -12.40 2.68 25.49
C ASN A 216 -11.04 3.20 25.99
N LYS A 217 -10.00 2.37 26.09
CA LYS A 217 -8.64 2.84 26.35
C LYS A 217 -7.90 3.11 25.06
N PRO A 218 -7.07 4.16 24.98
CA PRO A 218 -6.15 4.30 23.87
C PRO A 218 -5.11 3.17 23.89
N VAL A 219 -4.65 2.74 22.71
CA VAL A 219 -3.82 1.52 22.56
C VAL A 219 -2.59 1.78 21.71
N LEU A 220 -1.44 1.29 22.18
CA LEU A 220 -0.21 1.18 21.43
C LEU A 220 0.16 -0.30 21.27
N GLY A 221 0.07 -0.85 20.06
CA GLY A 221 0.48 -2.22 19.74
C GLY A 221 1.68 -2.23 18.79
N LEU A 222 2.84 -2.68 19.29
CA LEU A 222 4.09 -2.77 18.53
C LEU A 222 4.55 -4.22 18.44
N PHE A 223 4.10 -4.93 17.41
CA PHE A 223 4.20 -6.39 17.29
C PHE A 223 5.53 -6.91 16.72
N ASP A 224 6.41 -6.04 16.22
CA ASP A 224 7.73 -6.44 15.72
C ASP A 224 8.76 -5.30 15.87
N LYS A 225 10.03 -5.68 15.77
CA LYS A 225 11.19 -4.76 15.88
C LYS A 225 11.13 -3.61 14.85
N THR A 226 10.74 -3.93 13.62
CA THR A 226 10.59 -2.99 12.50
C THR A 226 9.24 -3.19 11.83
N GLY A 227 9.18 -3.92 10.72
CA GLY A 227 7.91 -4.32 10.11
C GLY A 227 7.55 -5.73 10.50
N LEU A 228 6.26 -6.06 10.48
CA LEU A 228 5.74 -7.39 10.70
C LEU A 228 6.37 -8.40 9.73
N PRO A 229 6.40 -9.69 9.99
CA PRO A 229 6.84 -10.71 9.03
C PRO A 229 6.06 -10.62 7.71
N TRP A 230 6.57 -11.23 6.64
CA TRP A 230 5.77 -11.44 5.44
C TRP A 230 4.49 -12.20 5.78
N ALA A 231 3.39 -11.94 5.10
CA ALA A 231 2.14 -12.68 5.28
C ALA A 231 2.34 -14.20 5.17
N LEU A 232 3.21 -14.63 4.26
CA LEU A 232 3.61 -16.03 4.11
C LEU A 232 4.33 -16.63 5.32
N ASP A 233 5.04 -15.81 6.09
CA ASP A 233 5.87 -16.24 7.22
C ASP A 233 5.22 -15.97 8.58
N ASP A 234 4.17 -15.16 8.61
CA ASP A 234 3.46 -14.80 9.84
C ASP A 234 2.62 -15.99 10.36
N THR A 235 2.45 -16.06 11.66
CA THR A 235 1.55 -17.01 12.32
C THR A 235 0.09 -16.75 11.95
N ASN A 236 -0.26 -15.48 11.68
CA ASN A 236 -1.54 -15.07 11.12
C ASN A 236 -1.32 -14.42 9.74
N LYS A 237 -1.65 -15.14 8.68
CA LYS A 237 -1.49 -14.68 7.29
C LYS A 237 -2.36 -13.46 6.96
N HIS A 238 -3.44 -13.25 7.69
CA HIS A 238 -4.37 -12.13 7.56
C HIS A 238 -4.29 -11.19 8.77
N ARG A 239 -3.04 -10.85 9.18
CA ARG A 239 -2.76 -10.03 10.36
C ARG A 239 -3.29 -8.61 10.25
N LEU A 240 -3.28 -8.01 9.03
CA LEU A 240 -3.86 -6.68 8.81
C LEU A 240 -5.37 -6.69 9.03
N SER A 241 -6.06 -7.71 8.50
CA SER A 241 -7.50 -7.89 8.71
C SER A 241 -7.83 -8.08 10.20
N MET A 242 -7.08 -8.92 10.92
CA MET A 242 -7.26 -9.14 12.35
C MET A 242 -7.06 -7.84 13.18
N MET A 243 -6.00 -7.09 12.89
CA MET A 243 -5.73 -5.82 13.56
C MET A 243 -6.81 -4.78 13.24
N THR A 244 -7.28 -4.73 11.99
CA THR A 244 -8.36 -3.84 11.56
C THR A 244 -9.67 -4.14 12.30
N GLN A 245 -10.03 -5.42 12.47
CA GLN A 245 -11.22 -5.83 13.24
C GLN A 245 -11.14 -5.36 14.69
N ALA A 246 -9.98 -5.48 15.31
CA ALA A 246 -9.79 -4.98 16.68
C ALA A 246 -9.82 -3.44 16.73
N ALA A 247 -9.25 -2.77 15.73
CA ALA A 247 -9.19 -1.31 15.68
C ALA A 247 -10.55 -0.67 15.46
N THR A 248 -11.39 -1.17 14.55
CA THR A 248 -12.75 -0.67 14.35
C THR A 248 -13.53 -0.73 15.65
N LYS A 249 -13.54 -1.89 16.33
CA LYS A 249 -14.21 -2.08 17.62
C LYS A 249 -13.70 -1.11 18.70
N GLN A 250 -12.39 -0.86 18.77
CA GLN A 250 -11.80 0.02 19.79
C GLN A 250 -12.06 1.51 19.52
N LEU A 251 -12.17 1.88 18.23
CA LEU A 251 -12.40 3.27 17.83
C LEU A 251 -13.88 3.66 17.78
N GLU A 252 -14.81 2.70 17.78
CA GLU A 252 -16.25 2.99 17.79
C GLU A 252 -16.63 3.92 18.93
N ASN A 253 -17.39 4.97 18.62
CA ASN A 253 -17.91 5.98 19.56
C ASN A 253 -18.96 6.85 18.89
N ASP A 254 -19.63 7.72 19.66
CA ASP A 254 -20.73 8.55 19.18
C ASP A 254 -20.30 9.58 18.13
N ASN A 255 -19.08 10.10 18.20
CA ASN A 255 -18.56 11.09 17.26
C ASN A 255 -17.94 10.47 16.00
N GLY A 256 -17.80 9.14 15.96
CA GLY A 256 -17.13 8.40 14.91
C GLY A 256 -15.61 8.53 14.94
N PHE A 257 -14.97 7.99 13.91
CA PHE A 257 -13.51 7.92 13.85
C PHE A 257 -12.96 8.19 12.45
N PHE A 258 -11.67 8.56 12.41
CA PHE A 258 -10.82 8.48 11.24
C PHE A 258 -9.75 7.42 11.45
N MET A 259 -9.59 6.51 10.50
CA MET A 259 -8.58 5.44 10.59
C MET A 259 -7.78 5.35 9.28
N LEU A 260 -6.45 5.35 9.40
CA LEU A 260 -5.54 4.98 8.33
C LEU A 260 -5.22 3.49 8.45
N ILE A 261 -5.37 2.75 7.35
CA ILE A 261 -4.90 1.37 7.20
C ILE A 261 -3.85 1.33 6.11
N GLU A 262 -2.79 0.54 6.30
CA GLU A 262 -1.76 0.42 5.28
C GLU A 262 -1.33 -1.03 5.06
N GLY A 263 -1.49 -1.51 3.82
CA GLY A 263 -0.85 -2.72 3.32
C GLY A 263 0.59 -2.43 2.91
N SER A 264 1.44 -2.13 3.89
CA SER A 264 2.76 -1.53 3.68
C SER A 264 3.75 -2.45 2.98
N ARG A 265 3.60 -3.77 3.07
CA ARG A 265 4.60 -4.71 2.57
C ARG A 265 4.41 -5.11 1.11
N ILE A 266 3.36 -4.67 0.45
CA ILE A 266 3.16 -4.85 -1.00
C ILE A 266 4.32 -4.17 -1.74
N ASP A 267 4.68 -2.94 -1.35
CA ASP A 267 5.83 -2.20 -1.88
C ASP A 267 7.15 -2.96 -1.72
N TYR A 268 7.38 -3.55 -0.54
CA TYR A 268 8.57 -4.37 -0.28
C TYR A 268 8.64 -5.60 -1.20
N GLY A 269 7.48 -6.21 -1.53
CA GLY A 269 7.37 -7.27 -2.54
C GLY A 269 7.80 -6.77 -3.93
N GLY A 270 7.36 -5.58 -4.32
CA GLY A 270 7.77 -4.90 -5.54
C GLY A 270 9.26 -4.57 -5.59
N HIS A 271 9.80 -4.01 -4.50
CA HIS A 271 11.24 -3.74 -4.36
C HIS A 271 12.10 -4.99 -4.42
N ALA A 272 11.64 -6.09 -3.84
CA ALA A 272 12.32 -7.39 -3.92
C ALA A 272 12.10 -8.10 -5.25
N ARG A 273 11.18 -7.63 -6.08
CA ARG A 273 10.70 -8.34 -7.29
C ARG A 273 10.22 -9.75 -6.92
N ASP A 274 9.46 -9.83 -5.85
CA ASP A 274 8.95 -11.05 -5.26
C ASP A 274 7.44 -11.12 -5.44
N ILE A 275 7.01 -11.78 -6.53
CA ILE A 275 5.58 -11.93 -6.85
C ILE A 275 4.86 -12.80 -5.81
N ALA A 276 5.55 -13.76 -5.18
CA ALA A 276 4.95 -14.60 -4.16
C ALA A 276 4.63 -13.80 -2.90
N ALA A 277 5.60 -13.05 -2.37
CA ALA A 277 5.38 -12.17 -1.23
C ALA A 277 4.30 -11.12 -1.55
N ALA A 278 4.41 -10.45 -2.72
CA ALA A 278 3.46 -9.42 -3.12
C ALA A 278 2.01 -9.93 -3.17
N MET A 279 1.76 -11.11 -3.76
CA MET A 279 0.40 -11.66 -3.85
C MET A 279 -0.19 -12.06 -2.50
N HIS A 280 0.61 -12.55 -1.56
CA HIS A 280 0.13 -12.86 -0.22
C HIS A 280 -0.08 -11.61 0.66
N GLU A 281 0.67 -10.53 0.45
CA GLU A 281 0.38 -9.22 1.05
C GLU A 281 -0.90 -8.59 0.45
N MET A 282 -1.14 -8.77 -0.84
CA MET A 282 -2.39 -8.40 -1.50
C MET A 282 -3.59 -9.20 -0.96
N ASP A 283 -3.39 -10.48 -0.62
CA ASP A 283 -4.43 -11.32 -0.02
C ASP A 283 -4.81 -10.84 1.39
N ASP A 284 -3.84 -10.47 2.23
CA ASP A 284 -4.11 -9.88 3.55
C ASP A 284 -4.88 -8.54 3.44
N LEU A 285 -4.50 -7.69 2.48
CA LEU A 285 -5.24 -6.46 2.19
C LEU A 285 -6.66 -6.74 1.67
N ALA A 286 -6.82 -7.70 0.76
CA ALA A 286 -8.13 -8.09 0.25
C ALA A 286 -9.05 -8.61 1.37
N LYS A 287 -8.54 -9.46 2.27
CA LYS A 287 -9.29 -9.94 3.46
C LYS A 287 -9.66 -8.81 4.41
N THR A 288 -8.83 -7.79 4.49
CA THR A 288 -9.15 -6.56 5.23
C THR A 288 -10.34 -5.82 4.61
N LEU A 289 -10.36 -5.70 3.28
CA LEU A 289 -11.45 -5.05 2.56
C LEU A 289 -12.75 -5.85 2.61
N GLU A 290 -12.69 -7.18 2.49
CA GLU A 290 -13.86 -8.07 2.64
C GLU A 290 -14.51 -7.95 4.03
N TYR A 291 -13.69 -7.84 5.07
CA TYR A 291 -14.18 -7.51 6.40
C TYR A 291 -14.88 -6.14 6.42
N LEU A 292 -14.26 -5.11 5.84
CA LEU A 292 -14.81 -3.77 5.81
C LEU A 292 -16.09 -3.66 4.97
N GLU A 293 -16.27 -4.47 3.92
CA GLU A 293 -17.56 -4.59 3.22
C GLU A 293 -18.69 -5.03 4.19
N THR A 294 -18.38 -5.97 5.07
CA THR A 294 -19.35 -6.41 6.09
C THR A 294 -19.57 -5.33 7.14
N TYR A 295 -18.49 -4.72 7.62
CA TYR A 295 -18.54 -3.65 8.60
C TYR A 295 -19.39 -2.46 8.13
N VAL A 296 -19.23 -2.02 6.86
CA VAL A 296 -20.03 -0.91 6.29
C VAL A 296 -21.51 -1.25 6.18
N LYS A 297 -21.88 -2.51 5.91
CA LYS A 297 -23.29 -2.93 5.92
C LYS A 297 -23.93 -2.82 7.30
N GLU A 298 -23.17 -3.09 8.34
CA GLU A 298 -23.60 -2.99 9.75
C GLU A 298 -23.52 -1.54 10.27
N HIS A 299 -22.61 -0.72 9.70
CA HIS A 299 -22.34 0.67 10.05
C HIS A 299 -22.45 1.59 8.81
N PRO A 300 -23.68 1.86 8.30
CA PRO A 300 -23.89 2.52 7.00
C PRO A 300 -23.39 3.97 6.92
N ASP A 301 -23.09 4.60 8.06
CA ASP A 301 -22.46 5.93 8.13
C ASP A 301 -20.93 5.89 8.00
N THR A 302 -20.39 4.82 7.41
CA THR A 302 -18.96 4.64 7.20
C THR A 302 -18.60 4.81 5.72
N LEU A 303 -17.52 5.54 5.47
CA LEU A 303 -16.84 5.66 4.18
C LEU A 303 -15.54 4.88 4.22
N VAL A 304 -15.26 4.11 3.19
CA VAL A 304 -13.97 3.46 2.94
C VAL A 304 -13.42 3.96 1.61
N VAL A 305 -12.18 4.49 1.61
CA VAL A 305 -11.45 4.93 0.42
C VAL A 305 -10.12 4.20 0.36
N ILE A 306 -9.81 3.60 -0.77
CA ILE A 306 -8.59 2.81 -0.98
C ILE A 306 -7.86 3.34 -2.20
N THR A 307 -6.56 3.50 -2.10
CA THR A 307 -5.67 3.77 -3.23
C THR A 307 -4.26 3.24 -2.95
N ALA A 308 -3.35 3.45 -3.89
CA ALA A 308 -1.92 3.31 -3.65
C ALA A 308 -1.26 4.70 -3.59
N ASP A 309 -0.10 4.76 -2.99
CA ASP A 309 0.73 5.95 -3.01
C ASP A 309 1.58 6.05 -4.30
N HIS A 310 1.98 4.93 -4.86
CA HIS A 310 2.67 4.75 -6.15
C HIS A 310 2.58 3.30 -6.63
N SER A 311 3.22 2.97 -7.73
CA SER A 311 3.47 1.60 -8.18
C SER A 311 4.95 1.27 -8.03
N THR A 312 5.28 0.03 -7.63
CA THR A 312 6.65 -0.40 -7.37
C THR A 312 7.07 -1.56 -8.28
N GLY A 313 8.35 -1.57 -8.68
CA GLY A 313 8.98 -2.64 -9.44
C GLY A 313 8.63 -2.69 -10.93
N GLY A 314 7.58 -1.98 -11.36
CA GLY A 314 7.08 -2.07 -12.72
C GLY A 314 6.57 -3.48 -13.07
N LEU A 315 5.76 -4.05 -12.16
CA LEU A 315 5.17 -5.39 -12.31
C LEU A 315 4.42 -5.52 -13.64
N SER A 316 4.64 -6.63 -14.32
CA SER A 316 3.84 -7.06 -15.46
C SER A 316 3.64 -8.59 -15.41
N ILE A 317 2.50 -9.06 -15.91
CA ILE A 317 2.17 -10.48 -16.02
C ILE A 317 2.09 -10.88 -17.49
N GLY A 318 2.49 -12.11 -17.83
CA GLY A 318 2.52 -12.57 -19.22
C GLY A 318 3.70 -12.02 -20.03
N LYS A 319 4.89 -11.92 -19.44
CA LYS A 319 6.13 -11.37 -20.02
C LYS A 319 6.55 -11.97 -21.35
N LYS A 320 6.31 -13.28 -21.54
CA LYS A 320 6.69 -14.01 -22.74
C LYS A 320 5.48 -14.72 -23.35
N THR A 321 5.45 -14.76 -24.69
CA THR A 321 4.51 -15.57 -25.44
C THR A 321 5.06 -17.00 -25.56
N GLU A 322 4.29 -18.00 -25.16
CA GLU A 322 4.61 -19.40 -25.43
C GLU A 322 4.17 -19.73 -26.86
N ARG A 323 5.12 -20.00 -27.75
CA ARG A 323 4.84 -20.43 -29.11
C ARG A 323 4.85 -21.96 -29.17
N SER A 324 3.75 -22.54 -29.63
CA SER A 324 3.72 -23.95 -30.03
C SER A 324 4.31 -24.08 -31.44
N ASN A 325 5.27 -24.98 -31.64
CA ASN A 325 5.86 -25.23 -32.96
C ASN A 325 4.88 -25.80 -34.01
N ALA A 326 3.67 -26.17 -33.60
CA ALA A 326 2.66 -26.82 -34.46
C ALA A 326 1.48 -25.93 -34.84
N ASN A 327 1.28 -24.77 -34.19
CA ASN A 327 0.11 -23.90 -34.42
C ASN A 327 0.46 -22.43 -34.33
N ILE A 328 -0.16 -21.64 -35.21
CA ILE A 328 -0.09 -20.17 -35.31
C ILE A 328 -0.58 -19.47 -34.04
N ASN A 329 -1.23 -20.19 -33.10
CA ASN A 329 -1.80 -19.65 -31.88
C ASN A 329 -0.76 -19.55 -30.78
N SER A 330 -0.22 -18.34 -30.60
CA SER A 330 0.60 -17.98 -29.45
C SER A 330 -0.25 -17.98 -28.16
N LYS A 331 0.25 -18.59 -27.08
CA LYS A 331 -0.40 -18.54 -25.77
C LYS A 331 0.23 -17.42 -24.93
N TYR A 332 -0.63 -16.55 -24.40
CA TYR A 332 -0.26 -15.51 -23.45
C TYR A 332 -0.67 -16.02 -22.07
N LEU A 333 0.29 -16.56 -21.33
CA LEU A 333 0.00 -17.22 -20.06
C LEU A 333 0.67 -16.50 -18.90
N TRP A 334 -0.05 -16.40 -17.80
CA TRP A 334 0.50 -16.19 -16.48
C TRP A 334 0.06 -17.38 -15.60
N LYS A 335 0.98 -17.91 -14.76
CA LYS A 335 0.81 -19.21 -14.07
C LYS A 335 0.96 -19.01 -12.56
N PRO A 336 -0.07 -18.52 -11.85
CA PRO A 336 0.00 -18.25 -10.41
C PRO A 336 -0.23 -19.48 -9.52
N GLU A 337 -0.60 -20.63 -10.05
CA GLU A 337 -1.21 -21.76 -9.33
C GLU A 337 -0.34 -22.21 -8.16
N PHE A 338 0.97 -22.33 -8.36
CA PHE A 338 1.86 -22.80 -7.29
C PHE A 338 2.13 -21.72 -6.22
N LEU A 339 1.96 -20.43 -6.55
CA LEU A 339 2.12 -19.35 -5.56
C LEU A 339 1.15 -19.53 -4.40
N ARG A 340 -0.08 -19.98 -4.67
CA ARG A 340 -1.12 -20.26 -3.66
C ARG A 340 -0.71 -21.34 -2.67
N SER A 341 0.10 -22.30 -3.12
CA SER A 341 0.56 -23.44 -2.31
C SER A 341 1.84 -23.15 -1.54
N MET A 342 2.48 -22.00 -1.75
CA MET A 342 3.65 -21.61 -0.99
C MET A 342 3.27 -21.32 0.46
N THR A 343 4.09 -21.80 1.38
CA THR A 343 3.88 -21.66 2.84
C THR A 343 4.98 -20.84 3.50
N MET A 344 5.92 -20.32 2.71
CA MET A 344 7.09 -19.60 3.18
C MET A 344 7.56 -18.61 2.12
N SER A 345 7.96 -17.41 2.55
CA SER A 345 8.45 -16.40 1.62
C SER A 345 9.77 -16.78 0.97
N PRO A 346 10.04 -16.32 -0.26
CA PRO A 346 11.34 -16.45 -0.90
C PRO A 346 12.50 -15.94 -0.04
N GLU A 347 12.29 -14.88 0.74
CA GLU A 347 13.30 -14.37 1.67
C GLU A 347 13.64 -15.38 2.78
N THR A 348 12.65 -16.01 3.38
CA THR A 348 12.86 -17.02 4.41
C THR A 348 13.46 -18.30 3.82
N ILE A 349 13.07 -18.68 2.60
CA ILE A 349 13.70 -19.79 1.87
C ILE A 349 15.18 -19.47 1.61
N ALA A 350 15.50 -18.24 1.17
CA ALA A 350 16.89 -17.82 0.96
C ALA A 350 17.73 -17.88 2.24
N LYS A 351 17.20 -17.40 3.37
CA LYS A 351 17.86 -17.51 4.69
C LYS A 351 18.14 -18.97 5.06
N ARG A 352 17.14 -19.85 4.90
CA ARG A 352 17.32 -21.31 5.17
C ARG A 352 18.37 -21.95 4.27
N PHE A 353 18.41 -21.55 2.98
CA PHE A 353 19.41 -22.05 2.03
C PHE A 353 20.83 -21.61 2.40
N MET A 354 20.97 -20.41 2.95
CA MET A 354 22.27 -19.94 3.49
C MET A 354 22.73 -20.76 4.70
N ASP A 355 21.81 -21.11 5.59
CA ASP A 355 22.12 -21.77 6.86
C ASP A 355 22.31 -23.30 6.72
N LYS A 356 21.61 -23.93 5.76
CA LYS A 356 21.61 -25.38 5.57
C LYS A 356 21.77 -25.75 4.10
N GLU A 357 22.36 -26.93 3.83
CA GLU A 357 22.24 -27.54 2.51
C GLU A 357 20.81 -28.08 2.34
N LEU A 358 20.12 -27.58 1.32
CA LEU A 358 18.80 -28.08 0.90
C LEU A 358 18.98 -28.90 -0.38
N SER A 359 18.40 -30.10 -0.41
CA SER A 359 18.34 -30.90 -1.63
C SER A 359 17.36 -30.28 -2.65
N LEU A 360 17.45 -30.70 -3.92
CA LEU A 360 16.49 -30.34 -4.97
C LEU A 360 15.03 -30.60 -4.55
N THR A 361 14.79 -31.77 -3.92
CA THR A 361 13.44 -32.16 -3.46
C THR A 361 12.95 -31.25 -2.33
N GLN A 362 13.81 -30.96 -1.35
CA GLN A 362 13.45 -30.07 -0.23
C GLN A 362 13.15 -28.65 -0.71
N LEU A 363 14.01 -28.12 -1.57
CA LEU A 363 13.80 -26.76 -2.11
C LEU A 363 12.57 -26.70 -3.01
N GLY A 364 12.35 -27.72 -3.86
CA GLY A 364 11.15 -27.85 -4.68
C GLY A 364 9.86 -27.95 -3.85
N GLY A 365 9.91 -28.63 -2.70
CA GLY A 365 8.79 -28.65 -1.74
C GLY A 365 8.47 -27.28 -1.15
N LEU A 366 9.50 -26.49 -0.78
CA LEU A 366 9.33 -25.14 -0.26
C LEU A 366 8.78 -24.16 -1.32
N LEU A 367 9.18 -24.33 -2.57
CA LEU A 367 8.74 -23.51 -3.71
C LEU A 367 7.44 -23.98 -4.35
N SER A 368 6.93 -25.16 -3.95
CA SER A 368 5.73 -25.79 -4.51
C SER A 368 5.85 -26.17 -6.01
N PHE A 369 7.07 -26.30 -6.54
CA PHE A 369 7.34 -26.81 -7.89
C PHE A 369 8.74 -27.45 -7.99
N LYS A 370 8.94 -28.26 -9.04
CA LYS A 370 10.25 -28.89 -9.31
C LYS A 370 11.26 -27.86 -9.79
N ILE A 371 12.43 -27.83 -9.17
CA ILE A 371 13.61 -27.08 -9.61
C ILE A 371 14.58 -27.98 -10.36
N THR A 372 15.39 -27.37 -11.22
CA THR A 372 16.38 -28.08 -12.06
C THR A 372 17.74 -28.14 -11.39
N ALA A 373 18.64 -29.00 -11.89
CA ALA A 373 20.04 -29.03 -11.47
C ALA A 373 20.71 -27.67 -11.73
N THR A 374 20.43 -27.04 -12.86
CA THR A 374 20.94 -25.69 -13.20
C THR A 374 20.46 -24.63 -12.22
N ASP A 375 19.20 -24.69 -11.75
CA ASP A 375 18.70 -23.78 -10.72
C ASP A 375 19.49 -23.94 -9.42
N MET A 376 19.80 -25.19 -9.03
CA MET A 376 20.61 -25.48 -7.85
C MET A 376 22.04 -24.96 -7.99
N GLU A 377 22.68 -25.16 -9.14
CA GLU A 377 24.01 -24.61 -9.42
C GLU A 377 24.02 -23.08 -9.29
N ASN A 378 23.03 -22.39 -9.88
CA ASN A 378 22.87 -20.93 -9.75
C ASN A 378 22.71 -20.49 -8.29
N LEU A 379 21.95 -21.24 -7.48
CA LEU A 379 21.76 -20.95 -6.06
C LEU A 379 23.05 -21.14 -5.26
N GLN A 380 23.83 -22.19 -5.56
CA GLN A 380 25.14 -22.42 -4.92
C GLN A 380 26.14 -21.31 -5.26
N GLN A 381 26.18 -20.86 -6.52
CA GLN A 381 27.01 -19.72 -6.94
C GLN A 381 26.58 -18.42 -6.24
N ALA A 382 25.27 -18.18 -6.13
CA ALA A 382 24.72 -17.02 -5.40
C ALA A 382 25.10 -17.05 -3.91
N LYS A 383 25.07 -18.23 -3.27
CA LYS A 383 25.49 -18.43 -1.88
C LYS A 383 26.98 -18.08 -1.68
N LEU A 384 27.84 -18.51 -2.60
CA LEU A 384 29.27 -18.13 -2.57
C LEU A 384 29.45 -16.62 -2.73
N ALA A 385 28.71 -15.99 -3.66
CA ALA A 385 28.73 -14.54 -3.83
C ALA A 385 28.31 -13.77 -2.57
N ASP A 386 27.23 -14.18 -1.91
CA ASP A 386 26.76 -13.57 -0.67
C ASP A 386 27.83 -13.69 0.45
N HIS A 387 28.46 -14.85 0.60
CA HIS A 387 29.56 -15.03 1.55
C HIS A 387 30.75 -14.09 1.25
N GLN A 388 31.12 -13.92 -0.02
CA GLN A 388 32.21 -13.00 -0.42
C GLN A 388 31.85 -11.55 -0.14
N ILE A 389 30.63 -11.09 -0.50
CA ILE A 389 30.15 -9.73 -0.24
C ILE A 389 30.19 -9.40 1.25
N VAL A 390 29.68 -10.30 2.09
CA VAL A 390 29.70 -10.12 3.55
C VAL A 390 31.13 -10.09 4.11
N LYS A 391 32.01 -10.97 3.61
CA LYS A 391 33.41 -10.98 4.00
C LYS A 391 34.12 -9.69 3.63
N GLN A 392 33.95 -9.22 2.40
CA GLN A 392 34.53 -7.95 1.93
C GLN A 392 34.02 -6.77 2.77
N PHE A 393 32.71 -6.68 3.02
CA PHE A 393 32.14 -5.61 3.84
C PHE A 393 32.72 -5.61 5.28
N LYS A 394 32.94 -6.78 5.87
CA LYS A 394 33.56 -6.88 7.20
C LYS A 394 34.98 -6.34 7.24
N LEU A 395 35.73 -6.50 6.16
CA LEU A 395 37.13 -6.05 6.03
C LEU A 395 37.28 -4.53 5.78
N LEU A 396 36.21 -3.83 5.40
CA LEU A 396 36.25 -2.37 5.23
C LEU A 396 36.60 -1.67 6.55
N ALA A 397 37.38 -0.60 6.48
CA ALA A 397 37.62 0.27 7.63
C ALA A 397 36.33 0.98 8.07
N ALA A 398 36.31 1.51 9.30
CA ALA A 398 35.14 2.20 9.83
C ALA A 398 34.67 3.37 8.95
N GLU A 399 35.62 4.17 8.48
CA GLU A 399 35.37 5.30 7.57
C GLU A 399 34.78 4.85 6.22
N GLU A 400 35.24 3.73 5.66
CA GLU A 400 34.76 3.18 4.39
C GLU A 400 33.35 2.57 4.52
N LYS A 401 32.91 2.19 5.73
CA LYS A 401 31.55 1.73 6.05
C LYS A 401 30.56 2.88 6.20
N LYS A 402 31.06 4.09 6.48
CA LYS A 402 30.23 5.26 6.69
C LYS A 402 29.35 5.55 5.46
N GLY A 403 28.04 5.64 5.66
CA GLY A 403 27.07 5.82 4.59
C GLY A 403 26.78 4.58 3.71
N LYS A 404 27.49 3.47 3.89
CA LYS A 404 27.19 2.22 3.18
C LYS A 404 26.18 1.38 3.94
N ARG A 405 25.15 0.91 3.25
CA ARG A 405 24.20 -0.04 3.81
C ARG A 405 24.89 -1.39 4.03
N LYS A 406 24.72 -1.97 5.22
CA LYS A 406 25.20 -3.34 5.51
C LYS A 406 24.54 -4.33 4.53
N PRO A 407 25.31 -5.16 3.80
CA PRO A 407 24.76 -6.12 2.87
C PRO A 407 23.93 -7.18 3.60
N ARG A 408 22.82 -7.59 2.98
CA ARG A 408 22.05 -8.74 3.44
C ARG A 408 22.81 -10.03 3.06
N PRO A 409 23.04 -10.96 3.99
CA PRO A 409 23.87 -12.14 3.73
C PRO A 409 23.23 -13.19 2.82
N TYR A 410 22.06 -12.93 2.25
CA TYR A 410 21.27 -13.82 1.44
C TYR A 410 20.68 -13.13 0.18
N GLN A 411 21.12 -11.93 -0.15
CA GLN A 411 20.49 -11.12 -1.21
C GLN A 411 20.65 -11.73 -2.59
N SER A 412 21.83 -12.30 -2.91
CA SER A 412 22.06 -12.95 -4.20
C SER A 412 21.23 -14.23 -4.34
N VAL A 413 21.13 -15.02 -3.27
CA VAL A 413 20.28 -16.21 -3.23
C VAL A 413 18.80 -15.83 -3.40
N LEU A 414 18.33 -14.81 -2.70
CA LEU A 414 16.96 -14.30 -2.86
C LEU A 414 16.68 -13.90 -4.31
N ASN A 415 17.59 -13.15 -4.93
CA ASN A 415 17.44 -12.73 -6.33
C ASN A 415 17.35 -13.91 -7.30
N VAL A 416 18.08 -15.01 -7.05
CA VAL A 416 17.97 -16.23 -7.87
C VAL A 416 16.62 -16.92 -7.63
N ILE A 417 16.16 -17.05 -6.39
CA ILE A 417 14.86 -17.65 -6.06
C ILE A 417 13.72 -16.88 -6.73
N THR A 418 13.68 -15.53 -6.56
CA THR A 418 12.63 -14.70 -7.18
C THR A 418 12.65 -14.80 -8.70
N LYS A 419 13.86 -14.85 -9.31
CA LYS A 419 13.99 -15.03 -10.76
C LYS A 419 13.47 -16.40 -11.24
N ILE A 420 13.71 -17.48 -10.49
CA ILE A 420 13.16 -18.80 -10.80
C ILE A 420 11.62 -18.74 -10.75
N ILE A 421 11.06 -18.13 -9.73
CA ILE A 421 9.61 -17.92 -9.59
C ILE A 421 9.06 -17.12 -10.78
N ASP A 422 9.70 -15.99 -11.12
CA ASP A 422 9.30 -15.14 -12.25
C ASP A 422 9.27 -15.90 -13.60
N VAL A 423 10.27 -16.76 -13.82
CA VAL A 423 10.30 -17.61 -15.02
C VAL A 423 9.14 -18.61 -15.02
N LYS A 424 8.83 -19.21 -13.88
CA LYS A 424 7.75 -20.20 -13.73
C LYS A 424 6.36 -19.57 -13.88
N THR A 425 6.15 -18.39 -13.28
CA THR A 425 4.88 -17.67 -13.37
C THR A 425 4.71 -16.93 -14.69
N ASN A 426 5.79 -16.66 -15.42
CA ASN A 426 5.85 -15.72 -16.53
C ASN A 426 5.62 -14.25 -16.09
N THR A 427 6.17 -13.90 -14.93
CA THR A 427 6.15 -12.53 -14.38
C THR A 427 7.30 -11.70 -14.94
N GLY A 428 7.08 -10.41 -15.13
CA GLY A 428 8.05 -9.42 -15.54
C GLY A 428 8.13 -8.23 -14.58
N TRP A 429 9.32 -7.64 -14.50
CA TRP A 429 9.58 -6.41 -13.74
C TRP A 429 10.26 -5.40 -14.64
N GLY A 430 9.68 -4.19 -14.70
CA GLY A 430 10.21 -3.10 -15.52
C GLY A 430 11.44 -2.43 -14.92
N SER A 431 11.58 -2.48 -13.59
CA SER A 431 12.74 -1.90 -12.92
C SER A 431 13.96 -2.81 -13.06
N ILE A 432 15.07 -2.23 -13.53
CA ILE A 432 16.39 -2.91 -13.68
C ILE A 432 17.30 -2.65 -12.48
N SER A 433 16.93 -1.76 -11.55
CA SER A 433 17.71 -1.51 -10.33
C SER A 433 17.82 -2.80 -9.48
N PRO A 434 18.93 -3.01 -8.75
CA PRO A 434 19.08 -4.14 -7.82
C PRO A 434 18.00 -4.21 -6.73
N SER A 435 17.47 -3.06 -6.28
CA SER A 435 16.18 -2.94 -5.59
C SER A 435 15.19 -2.36 -6.59
N GLY A 436 14.04 -2.97 -6.82
CA GLY A 436 12.98 -2.40 -7.64
C GLY A 436 12.80 -0.91 -7.34
N THR A 437 12.38 -0.12 -8.32
CA THR A 437 12.12 1.31 -8.15
C THR A 437 10.64 1.59 -8.30
N HIS A 438 10.18 2.73 -7.81
CA HIS A 438 8.84 3.21 -8.09
C HIS A 438 8.69 3.57 -9.56
N THR A 439 7.47 3.51 -10.07
CA THR A 439 7.13 3.88 -11.45
C THR A 439 6.04 4.94 -11.47
N GLY A 440 6.09 5.85 -12.43
CA GLY A 440 5.16 6.99 -12.53
C GLY A 440 3.85 6.68 -13.23
N ILE A 441 3.31 5.47 -13.01
CA ILE A 441 2.01 5.09 -13.53
C ILE A 441 0.91 5.53 -12.56
N ASP A 442 -0.25 5.93 -13.08
CA ASP A 442 -1.43 6.23 -12.26
C ASP A 442 -1.88 4.98 -11.50
N VAL A 443 -2.41 5.20 -10.30
CA VAL A 443 -2.83 4.13 -9.40
C VAL A 443 -4.35 4.05 -9.31
N PRO A 444 -4.93 2.86 -9.08
CA PRO A 444 -6.37 2.71 -8.97
C PRO A 444 -6.90 3.32 -7.67
N VAL A 445 -8.13 3.83 -7.74
CA VAL A 445 -8.92 4.29 -6.59
C VAL A 445 -10.14 3.42 -6.46
N PHE A 446 -10.40 2.96 -5.23
CA PHE A 446 -11.59 2.20 -4.88
C PHE A 446 -12.29 2.91 -3.74
N ALA A 447 -13.63 2.86 -3.72
CA ALA A 447 -14.39 3.47 -2.64
C ALA A 447 -15.74 2.78 -2.47
N PHE A 448 -16.22 2.68 -1.24
CA PHE A 448 -17.55 2.19 -0.91
C PHE A 448 -18.06 2.77 0.42
N GLY A 449 -19.36 2.69 0.61
CA GLY A 449 -20.02 3.29 1.76
C GLY A 449 -20.44 4.75 1.50
N LYS A 450 -20.79 5.47 2.54
CA LYS A 450 -21.39 6.79 2.47
C LYS A 450 -20.44 7.84 1.90
N GLY A 451 -20.81 8.51 0.80
CA GLY A 451 -20.01 9.53 0.15
C GLY A 451 -18.94 9.01 -0.82
N SER A 452 -18.94 7.71 -1.11
CA SER A 452 -17.94 7.07 -1.99
C SER A 452 -17.99 7.60 -3.43
N GLU A 453 -19.13 8.08 -3.91
CA GLU A 453 -19.33 8.68 -5.24
C GLU A 453 -18.42 9.89 -5.50
N MET A 454 -18.00 10.59 -4.45
CA MET A 454 -17.09 11.72 -4.57
C MET A 454 -15.71 11.35 -5.13
N PHE A 455 -15.32 10.08 -5.01
CA PHE A 455 -13.99 9.59 -5.40
C PHE A 455 -13.93 9.02 -6.80
N SER A 456 -15.04 9.13 -7.57
CA SER A 456 -15.15 8.61 -8.94
C SER A 456 -14.33 9.43 -9.94
N GLY A 457 -13.85 8.75 -10.98
CA GLY A 457 -13.14 9.34 -12.12
C GLY A 457 -11.63 9.47 -11.91
N PHE A 458 -11.00 10.25 -12.78
CA PHE A 458 -9.57 10.57 -12.64
C PHE A 458 -9.37 11.77 -11.71
N GLN A 459 -8.39 11.68 -10.83
CA GLN A 459 -8.10 12.73 -9.85
C GLN A 459 -6.60 12.83 -9.55
N ASP A 460 -6.17 13.94 -9.00
CA ASP A 460 -4.86 14.06 -8.38
C ASP A 460 -4.88 13.47 -6.96
N ASN A 461 -3.79 12.89 -6.46
CA ASN A 461 -3.77 12.30 -5.12
C ASN A 461 -4.04 13.35 -4.01
N THR A 462 -3.76 14.63 -4.26
CA THR A 462 -4.13 15.73 -3.34
C THR A 462 -5.64 15.92 -3.22
N ASP A 463 -6.40 15.59 -4.27
CA ASP A 463 -7.86 15.76 -4.25
C ASP A 463 -8.54 14.76 -3.31
N ILE A 464 -7.93 13.59 -3.10
CA ILE A 464 -8.41 12.61 -2.12
C ILE A 464 -8.44 13.23 -0.72
N ALA A 465 -7.33 13.84 -0.28
CA ALA A 465 -7.28 14.53 1.01
C ALA A 465 -8.26 15.71 1.09
N LYS A 466 -8.36 16.54 0.04
CA LYS A 466 -9.30 17.69 0.00
C LYS A 466 -10.75 17.22 0.16
N LYS A 467 -11.14 16.13 -0.51
CA LYS A 467 -12.47 15.51 -0.38
C LYS A 467 -12.71 15.00 1.04
N ILE A 468 -11.70 14.35 1.65
CA ILE A 468 -11.78 13.91 3.06
C ILE A 468 -11.92 15.12 4.00
N PHE A 469 -11.16 16.19 3.82
CA PHE A 469 -11.32 17.42 4.61
C PHE A 469 -12.74 17.98 4.49
N THR A 470 -13.29 18.01 3.28
CA THR A 470 -14.68 18.47 3.05
C THR A 470 -15.68 17.59 3.80
N LEU A 471 -15.53 16.25 3.76
CA LEU A 471 -16.38 15.31 4.48
C LEU A 471 -16.21 15.40 6.01
N LEU A 472 -15.06 15.85 6.50
CA LEU A 472 -14.82 16.16 7.91
C LEU A 472 -15.38 17.54 8.32
N GLY A 473 -15.92 18.32 7.39
CA GLY A 473 -16.51 19.65 7.64
C GLY A 473 -15.54 20.81 7.59
N LYS A 474 -14.33 20.62 7.07
CA LYS A 474 -13.37 21.71 6.85
C LYS A 474 -13.88 22.59 5.69
N LYS A 475 -14.03 23.88 5.95
CA LYS A 475 -14.47 24.90 4.99
C LYS A 475 -13.28 25.44 4.17
#